data_810ce75ea29588898c77a9febe3271e3
#
_entry.id   810ce75ea29588898c77a9febe3271e3
#
_cell.length_a   1.000
_cell.length_b   1.000
_cell.length_c   1.000
_cell.angle_alpha   90.00
_cell.angle_beta   90.00
_cell.angle_gamma   90.00
#
_symmetry.space_group_name_H-M   'P 1'
#
loop_
_entity.id
_entity.type
_entity.pdbx_description
1 polymer ?
#
loop_
_entity_poly.entity_id
_entity_poly.type
_entity_poly.pdbx_seq_one_letter_code
_entity_poly.pdbx_strand_id
1 'polypeptide(L)'
;LRKQLNNMEQDYIDFYESALERLIMSPDLTIDELSEMCLKEEFPEITDEQLANCMPPMMYVDLSVRFHYRQLVIRMLADSGIKLNTYGSGYNYIECNHPENIIMHGGVNSQKCLDMISQSKISLNVMPWFKNGIHDRIFNSCLNGAVSLSDSSIYIDELFTDRQNII
;
A
#
# COMPACT_ATOMS: atom_id res chain seq x y z
N LEU A 1 3.29 13.59 1.87
CA LEU A 1 2.24 14.31 2.61
C LEU A 1 2.60 15.77 2.86
N ARG A 2 3.70 16.08 3.57
CA ARG A 2 4.05 17.48 3.96
C ARG A 2 4.03 18.50 2.82
N LYS A 3 4.48 18.16 1.62
CA LYS A 3 4.46 19.08 0.48
C LYS A 3 3.05 19.47 0.02
N GLN A 4 2.07 18.58 0.17
CA GLN A 4 0.67 18.86 -0.17
C GLN A 4 -0.05 19.67 0.91
N LEU A 5 0.44 19.58 2.14
CA LEU A 5 -0.14 20.29 3.30
C LEU A 5 0.47 21.67 3.56
N ASN A 6 1.54 22.04 2.86
CA ASN A 6 2.32 23.29 3.11
C ASN A 6 1.50 24.61 3.08
N ASN A 7 0.29 24.60 2.51
CA ASN A 7 -0.59 25.76 2.44
C ASN A 7 -1.82 25.66 3.36
N MET A 8 -1.87 24.64 4.21
CA MET A 8 -2.96 24.43 5.17
C MET A 8 -2.61 25.08 6.52
N GLU A 9 -3.64 25.37 7.32
CA GLU A 9 -3.45 25.78 8.70
C GLU A 9 -2.84 24.65 9.53
N GLN A 10 -2.09 24.99 10.58
CA GLN A 10 -1.31 24.02 11.35
C GLN A 10 -2.19 22.93 11.97
N ASP A 11 -3.37 23.27 12.45
CA ASP A 11 -4.31 22.30 13.04
C ASP A 11 -4.73 21.20 12.06
N TYR A 12 -4.90 21.55 10.76
CA TYR A 12 -5.17 20.55 9.71
C TYR A 12 -3.95 19.67 9.46
N ILE A 13 -2.75 20.23 9.47
CA ILE A 13 -1.51 19.47 9.29
C ILE A 13 -1.38 18.46 10.44
N ASP A 14 -1.56 18.89 11.67
CA ASP A 14 -1.46 18.06 12.87
C ASP A 14 -2.50 16.92 12.85
N PHE A 15 -3.73 17.22 12.43
CA PHE A 15 -4.78 16.22 12.24
C PHE A 15 -4.37 15.14 11.21
N TYR A 16 -3.90 15.54 10.02
CA TYR A 16 -3.49 14.58 8.98
C TYR A 16 -2.25 13.78 9.38
N GLU A 17 -1.28 14.38 10.04
CA GLU A 17 -0.10 13.67 10.55
C GLU A 17 -0.50 12.66 11.64
N SER A 18 -1.38 13.01 12.55
CA SER A 18 -1.93 12.09 13.56
C SER A 18 -2.70 10.91 12.91
N ALA A 19 -3.56 11.19 11.95
CA ALA A 19 -4.30 10.15 11.23
C ALA A 19 -3.36 9.20 10.48
N LEU A 20 -2.31 9.74 9.85
CA LEU A 20 -1.28 8.93 9.18
C LEU A 20 -0.54 8.01 10.15
N GLU A 21 -0.09 8.54 11.28
CA GLU A 21 0.61 7.75 12.31
C GLU A 21 -0.29 6.64 12.87
N ARG A 22 -1.55 6.93 13.14
CA ARG A 22 -2.52 5.93 13.62
C ARG A 22 -2.75 4.81 12.61
N LEU A 23 -2.86 5.12 11.31
CA LEU A 23 -2.99 4.11 10.25
C LEU A 23 -1.74 3.24 10.11
N ILE A 24 -0.55 3.83 10.24
CA ILE A 24 0.71 3.09 10.22
C ILE A 24 0.81 2.13 11.42
N MET A 25 0.32 2.56 12.58
CA MET A 25 0.35 1.74 13.80
C MET A 25 -0.78 0.72 13.88
N SER A 26 -1.82 0.87 13.06
CA SER A 26 -3.02 0.03 13.05
C SER A 26 -3.27 -0.55 11.65
N PRO A 27 -2.45 -1.53 11.21
CA PRO A 27 -2.52 -2.07 9.83
C PRO A 27 -3.84 -2.77 9.51
N ASP A 28 -4.65 -3.08 10.51
CA ASP A 28 -5.96 -3.74 10.35
C ASP A 28 -7.10 -2.77 10.08
N LEU A 29 -6.89 -1.46 10.29
CA LEU A 29 -7.89 -0.44 9.99
C LEU A 29 -7.81 0.01 8.53
N THR A 30 -8.98 0.25 7.94
CA THR A 30 -9.08 0.94 6.65
C THR A 30 -8.98 2.44 6.84
N ILE A 31 -8.70 3.16 5.74
CA ILE A 31 -8.69 4.64 5.77
C ILE A 31 -10.07 5.19 6.15
N ASP A 32 -11.14 4.56 5.68
CA ASP A 32 -12.51 5.02 5.93
C ASP A 32 -12.87 4.90 7.41
N GLU A 33 -12.60 3.74 8.01
CA GLU A 33 -12.84 3.51 9.44
C GLU A 33 -12.05 4.47 10.31
N LEU A 34 -10.74 4.64 10.05
CA LEU A 34 -9.93 5.54 10.85
C LEU A 34 -10.33 7.01 10.65
N SER A 35 -10.63 7.43 9.41
CA SER A 35 -11.05 8.79 9.13
C SER A 35 -12.35 9.14 9.87
N GLU A 36 -13.30 8.22 9.85
CA GLU A 36 -14.55 8.37 10.60
C GLU A 36 -14.27 8.49 12.12
N MET A 37 -13.43 7.60 12.65
CA MET A 37 -13.05 7.65 14.07
C MET A 37 -12.39 8.97 14.44
N CYS A 38 -11.38 9.42 13.71
CA CYS A 38 -10.68 10.67 13.99
C CYS A 38 -11.60 11.89 13.89
N LEU A 39 -12.46 11.94 12.86
CA LEU A 39 -13.36 13.06 12.66
C LEU A 39 -14.46 13.10 13.74
N LYS A 40 -14.97 11.97 14.18
CA LYS A 40 -15.94 11.90 15.28
C LYS A 40 -15.32 12.20 16.65
N GLU A 41 -14.06 11.86 16.85
CA GLU A 41 -13.31 12.24 18.06
C GLU A 41 -13.14 13.76 18.16
N GLU A 42 -12.78 14.41 17.05
CA GLU A 42 -12.56 15.86 16.99
C GLU A 42 -13.88 16.65 16.95
N PHE A 43 -14.88 16.13 16.26
CA PHE A 43 -16.20 16.74 16.04
C PHE A 43 -17.32 15.76 16.39
N PRO A 44 -17.67 15.57 17.69
CA PRO A 44 -18.66 14.57 18.12
C PRO A 44 -20.05 14.71 17.50
N GLU A 45 -20.44 15.93 17.09
CA GLU A 45 -21.73 16.24 16.47
C GLU A 45 -21.67 16.28 14.93
N ILE A 46 -20.59 15.78 14.31
CA ILE A 46 -20.44 15.77 12.85
C ILE A 46 -21.54 14.93 12.20
N THR A 47 -22.23 15.50 11.22
CA THR A 47 -23.24 14.79 10.44
C THR A 47 -22.61 13.93 9.35
N ASP A 48 -23.33 12.92 8.86
CA ASP A 48 -22.85 12.06 7.75
C ASP A 48 -22.52 12.86 6.49
N GLU A 49 -23.27 13.94 6.20
CA GLU A 49 -22.97 14.83 5.08
C GLU A 49 -21.67 15.60 5.27
N GLN A 50 -21.42 16.10 6.46
CA GLN A 50 -20.16 16.78 6.80
C GLN A 50 -19.00 15.79 6.77
N LEU A 51 -19.17 14.59 7.31
CA LEU A 51 -18.20 13.52 7.26
C LEU A 51 -17.81 13.20 5.81
N ALA A 52 -18.79 12.99 4.94
CA ALA A 52 -18.56 12.72 3.52
C ALA A 52 -17.77 13.85 2.82
N ASN A 53 -18.00 15.11 3.21
CA ASN A 53 -17.27 16.26 2.68
C ASN A 53 -15.82 16.34 3.18
N CYS A 54 -15.50 15.73 4.33
CA CYS A 54 -14.14 15.64 4.88
C CYS A 54 -13.30 14.49 4.29
N MET A 55 -13.93 13.52 3.62
CA MET A 55 -13.21 12.34 3.09
C MET A 55 -12.26 12.64 1.93
N PRO A 56 -12.57 13.52 0.94
CA PRO A 56 -11.68 13.72 -0.22
C PRO A 56 -10.25 14.13 0.13
N PRO A 57 -9.98 15.04 1.09
CA PRO A 57 -8.62 15.37 1.51
C PRO A 57 -7.86 14.20 2.16
N MET A 58 -8.56 13.22 2.75
CA MET A 58 -7.96 12.02 3.33
C MET A 58 -7.24 11.15 2.29
N MET A 59 -7.47 11.37 0.99
CA MET A 59 -6.73 10.73 -0.09
C MET A 59 -5.20 10.91 0.05
N TYR A 60 -4.74 12.02 0.59
CA TYR A 60 -3.29 12.23 0.82
C TYR A 60 -2.73 11.34 1.92
N VAL A 61 -3.51 11.10 2.97
CA VAL A 61 -3.16 10.16 4.05
C VAL A 61 -3.14 8.75 3.48
N ASP A 62 -4.18 8.37 2.75
CA ASP A 62 -4.29 7.09 2.05
C ASP A 62 -3.06 6.80 1.17
N LEU A 63 -2.70 7.71 0.27
CA LEU A 63 -1.52 7.55 -0.58
C LEU A 63 -0.23 7.44 0.23
N SER A 64 -0.10 8.19 1.33
CA SER A 64 1.10 8.16 2.18
C SER A 64 1.26 6.82 2.87
N VAL A 65 0.18 6.22 3.39
CA VAL A 65 0.19 4.86 3.96
C VAL A 65 0.56 3.83 2.89
N ARG A 66 0.03 3.96 1.67
CA ARG A 66 0.37 3.08 0.54
C ARG A 66 1.85 3.10 0.24
N PHE A 67 2.41 4.27 0.11
CA PHE A 67 3.83 4.39 -0.16
C PHE A 67 4.67 3.89 1.02
N HIS A 68 4.24 4.16 2.26
CA HIS A 68 4.94 3.70 3.45
C HIS A 68 5.10 2.17 3.44
N TYR A 69 4.01 1.42 3.35
CA TYR A 69 4.07 -0.05 3.40
C TYR A 69 4.78 -0.66 2.20
N ARG A 70 4.56 -0.13 0.99
CA ARG A 70 5.27 -0.59 -0.21
C ARG A 70 6.78 -0.37 -0.10
N GLN A 71 7.21 0.81 0.35
CA GLN A 71 8.62 1.10 0.56
C GLN A 71 9.21 0.23 1.67
N LEU A 72 8.48 0.03 2.77
CA LEU A 72 8.92 -0.81 3.88
C LEU A 72 9.23 -2.23 3.41
N VAL A 73 8.31 -2.87 2.71
CA VAL A 73 8.49 -4.26 2.23
C VAL A 73 9.64 -4.35 1.22
N ILE A 74 9.71 -3.43 0.25
CA ILE A 74 10.79 -3.42 -0.75
C ILE A 74 12.15 -3.23 -0.07
N ARG A 75 12.25 -2.31 0.88
CA ARG A 75 13.47 -2.09 1.67
C ARG A 75 13.88 -3.35 2.44
N MET A 76 12.94 -3.97 3.16
CA MET A 76 13.21 -5.18 3.94
C MET A 76 13.72 -6.32 3.05
N LEU A 77 13.12 -6.52 1.89
CA LEU A 77 13.56 -7.56 0.95
C LEU A 77 14.94 -7.23 0.36
N ALA A 78 15.18 -5.99 -0.06
CA ALA A 78 16.46 -5.57 -0.59
C ALA A 78 17.58 -5.70 0.47
N ASP A 79 17.33 -5.26 1.69
CA ASP A 79 18.28 -5.34 2.81
C ASP A 79 18.54 -6.79 3.27
N SER A 80 17.62 -7.70 2.98
CA SER A 80 17.80 -9.14 3.19
C SER A 80 18.58 -9.84 2.05
N GLY A 81 19.08 -9.10 1.07
CA GLY A 81 19.86 -9.65 -0.04
C GLY A 81 19.03 -10.19 -1.21
N ILE A 82 17.72 -9.96 -1.21
CA ILE A 82 16.82 -10.39 -2.30
C ILE A 82 16.87 -9.39 -3.44
N LYS A 83 17.17 -9.87 -4.65
CA LYS A 83 17.14 -9.05 -5.86
C LYS A 83 15.70 -8.88 -6.36
N LEU A 84 15.27 -7.63 -6.47
CA LEU A 84 13.93 -7.22 -6.87
C LEU A 84 13.97 -6.58 -8.25
N ASN A 85 13.28 -7.15 -9.22
CA ASN A 85 13.03 -6.50 -10.50
C ASN A 85 11.79 -5.62 -10.36
N THR A 86 11.96 -4.31 -10.49
CA THR A 86 10.89 -3.33 -10.31
C THR A 86 10.52 -2.67 -11.63
N TYR A 87 9.22 -2.56 -11.90
CA TYR A 87 8.66 -1.97 -13.11
C TYR A 87 7.77 -0.79 -12.73
N GLY A 88 8.09 0.39 -13.26
CA GLY A 88 7.40 1.63 -12.91
C GLY A 88 8.38 2.74 -12.54
N SER A 89 7.92 3.70 -11.75
CA SER A 89 8.71 4.87 -11.31
C SER A 89 8.71 5.00 -9.79
N GLY A 90 9.64 5.79 -9.26
CA GLY A 90 9.69 6.13 -7.84
C GLY A 90 10.55 5.21 -6.97
N TYR A 91 11.03 4.10 -7.48
CA TYR A 91 11.88 3.16 -6.73
C TYR A 91 13.26 3.74 -6.37
N ASN A 92 13.73 4.73 -7.12
CA ASN A 92 14.97 5.46 -6.85
C ASN A 92 14.92 6.34 -5.59
N TYR A 93 13.73 6.53 -5.00
CA TYR A 93 13.56 7.27 -3.75
C TYR A 93 13.50 6.37 -2.52
N ILE A 94 13.61 5.04 -2.71
CA ILE A 94 13.62 4.09 -1.59
C ILE A 94 15.01 4.07 -0.96
N GLU A 95 15.08 4.57 0.26
CA GLU A 95 16.29 4.53 1.07
C GLU A 95 16.42 3.15 1.73
N CYS A 96 17.51 2.43 1.43
CA CYS A 96 17.83 1.11 1.98
C CYS A 96 19.34 0.90 2.05
N ASN A 97 19.79 -0.12 2.79
CA ASN A 97 21.22 -0.42 2.94
C ASN A 97 21.83 -1.09 1.71
N HIS A 98 20.98 -1.76 0.90
CA HIS A 98 21.38 -2.52 -0.29
C HIS A 98 20.60 -2.10 -1.54
N PRO A 99 20.76 -0.83 -2.01
CA PRO A 99 20.03 -0.33 -3.18
C PRO A 99 20.36 -1.07 -4.48
N GLU A 100 21.52 -1.71 -4.56
CA GLU A 100 21.94 -2.56 -5.70
C GLU A 100 21.04 -3.79 -5.90
N ASN A 101 20.25 -4.15 -4.89
CA ASN A 101 19.28 -5.23 -4.99
C ASN A 101 17.93 -4.77 -5.60
N ILE A 102 17.71 -3.45 -5.80
CA ILE A 102 16.54 -2.91 -6.48
C ILE A 102 16.90 -2.64 -7.95
N ILE A 103 16.53 -3.56 -8.83
CA ILE A 103 16.83 -3.47 -10.27
C ILE A 103 15.66 -2.79 -10.98
N MET A 104 15.85 -1.56 -11.41
CA MET A 104 14.81 -0.72 -11.98
C MET A 104 14.76 -0.86 -13.51
N HIS A 105 13.59 -1.19 -14.05
CA HIS A 105 13.35 -1.38 -15.49
C HIS A 105 12.48 -0.28 -16.13
N GLY A 106 11.99 0.69 -15.32
CA GLY A 106 11.07 1.72 -15.82
C GLY A 106 9.65 1.21 -16.05
N GLY A 107 8.81 2.07 -16.66
CA GLY A 107 7.41 1.75 -16.92
C GLY A 107 7.22 0.77 -18.07
N VAL A 108 6.25 -0.15 -17.93
CA VAL A 108 5.86 -1.11 -18.97
C VAL A 108 4.33 -1.09 -19.15
N ASN A 109 3.84 -1.50 -20.31
CA ASN A 109 2.41 -1.70 -20.52
C ASN A 109 1.91 -3.00 -19.88
N SER A 110 0.60 -3.18 -19.81
CA SER A 110 -0.03 -4.32 -19.13
C SER A 110 0.40 -5.67 -19.71
N GLN A 111 0.48 -5.79 -21.04
CA GLN A 111 0.92 -7.04 -21.69
C GLN A 111 2.34 -7.39 -21.28
N LYS A 112 3.26 -6.43 -21.34
CA LYS A 112 4.65 -6.62 -20.92
C LYS A 112 4.76 -6.96 -19.44
N CYS A 113 3.87 -6.38 -18.61
CA CYS A 113 3.81 -6.71 -17.18
C CYS A 113 3.47 -8.19 -16.97
N LEU A 114 2.46 -8.73 -17.66
CA LEU A 114 2.10 -10.15 -17.61
C LEU A 114 3.25 -11.05 -18.12
N ASP A 115 3.93 -10.65 -19.20
CA ASP A 115 5.12 -11.37 -19.69
C ASP A 115 6.24 -11.44 -18.64
N MET A 116 6.44 -10.34 -17.88
CA MET A 116 7.44 -10.32 -16.81
C MET A 116 7.03 -11.19 -15.63
N ILE A 117 5.74 -11.19 -15.27
CA ILE A 117 5.20 -12.05 -14.21
C ILE A 117 5.43 -13.53 -14.62
N SER A 118 5.14 -13.91 -15.85
CA SER A 118 5.31 -15.30 -16.31
C SER A 118 6.77 -15.79 -16.28
N GLN A 119 7.73 -14.89 -16.28
CA GLN A 119 9.16 -15.16 -16.17
C GLN A 119 9.69 -15.05 -14.74
N SER A 120 8.85 -14.64 -13.80
CA SER A 120 9.21 -14.45 -12.40
C SER A 120 8.90 -15.69 -11.58
N LYS A 121 9.74 -16.00 -10.59
CA LYS A 121 9.44 -17.06 -9.61
C LYS A 121 8.40 -16.60 -8.62
N ILE A 122 8.54 -15.34 -8.15
CA ILE A 122 7.69 -14.72 -7.14
C ILE A 122 7.28 -13.35 -7.65
N SER A 123 6.01 -13.01 -7.48
CA SER A 123 5.44 -11.69 -7.73
C SER A 123 4.99 -11.08 -6.42
N LEU A 124 5.55 -9.91 -6.08
CA LEU A 124 5.22 -9.18 -4.86
C LEU A 124 3.96 -8.33 -5.07
N ASN A 125 3.01 -8.50 -4.17
CA ASN A 125 1.83 -7.64 -4.04
C ASN A 125 1.79 -7.05 -2.62
N VAL A 126 1.55 -5.73 -2.52
CA VAL A 126 1.34 -5.04 -1.24
C VAL A 126 0.05 -4.26 -1.37
N MET A 127 -0.94 -4.64 -0.57
CA MET A 127 -2.30 -4.11 -0.66
C MET A 127 -2.86 -3.68 0.71
N PRO A 128 -2.30 -2.63 1.32
CA PRO A 128 -2.59 -2.26 2.71
C PRO A 128 -4.04 -1.87 3.01
N TRP A 129 -4.89 -1.75 2.02
CA TRP A 129 -6.32 -1.43 2.24
C TRP A 129 -7.38 -2.42 1.71
N PHE A 130 -6.98 -3.47 1.03
CA PHE A 130 -7.94 -4.51 0.67
C PHE A 130 -8.14 -5.49 1.83
N LYS A 131 -8.57 -4.99 2.98
CA LYS A 131 -8.73 -5.82 4.19
C LYS A 131 -9.80 -6.89 4.03
N ASN A 132 -10.85 -6.59 3.24
CA ASN A 132 -11.96 -7.49 2.94
C ASN A 132 -11.98 -7.97 1.49
N GLY A 133 -10.99 -7.63 0.68
CA GLY A 133 -10.95 -7.92 -0.75
C GLY A 133 -9.63 -8.50 -1.22
N ILE A 134 -9.47 -8.56 -2.54
CA ILE A 134 -8.25 -9.06 -3.19
C ILE A 134 -7.91 -8.20 -4.40
N HIS A 135 -6.61 -7.97 -4.62
CA HIS A 135 -6.13 -7.26 -5.79
C HIS A 135 -5.93 -8.22 -6.96
N ASP A 136 -6.27 -7.78 -8.17
CA ASP A 136 -6.12 -8.54 -9.43
C ASP A 136 -4.70 -9.06 -9.67
N ARG A 137 -3.68 -8.41 -9.11
CA ARG A 137 -2.28 -8.85 -9.20
C ARG A 137 -2.05 -10.26 -8.64
N ILE A 138 -2.78 -10.67 -7.62
CA ILE A 138 -2.66 -12.02 -7.06
C ILE A 138 -3.11 -13.04 -8.09
N PHE A 139 -4.28 -12.84 -8.70
CA PHE A 139 -4.76 -13.71 -9.79
C PHE A 139 -3.84 -13.68 -11.00
N ASN A 140 -3.38 -12.50 -11.40
CA ASN A 140 -2.43 -12.36 -12.50
C ASN A 140 -1.13 -13.13 -12.23
N SER A 141 -0.63 -13.13 -11.01
CA SER A 141 0.55 -13.89 -10.61
C SER A 141 0.30 -15.40 -10.73
N CYS A 142 -0.76 -15.90 -10.10
CA CYS A 142 -1.10 -17.33 -10.12
C CYS A 142 -1.39 -17.84 -11.53
N LEU A 143 -2.17 -17.11 -12.33
CA LEU A 143 -2.53 -17.49 -13.70
C LEU A 143 -1.34 -17.48 -14.67
N ASN A 144 -0.29 -16.72 -14.37
CA ASN A 144 0.93 -16.67 -15.17
C ASN A 144 2.09 -17.51 -14.57
N GLY A 145 1.81 -18.34 -13.57
CA GLY A 145 2.77 -19.31 -13.03
C GLY A 145 3.78 -18.76 -12.04
N ALA A 146 3.61 -17.54 -11.57
CA ALA A 146 4.40 -16.98 -10.47
C ALA A 146 3.72 -17.22 -9.11
N VAL A 147 4.51 -17.49 -8.08
CA VAL A 147 4.00 -17.51 -6.70
C VAL A 147 3.69 -16.08 -6.28
N SER A 148 2.48 -15.85 -5.75
CA SER A 148 2.13 -14.55 -5.17
C SER A 148 2.63 -14.44 -3.74
N LEU A 149 3.47 -13.44 -3.46
CA LEU A 149 3.84 -13.01 -2.11
C LEU A 149 3.03 -11.77 -1.79
N SER A 150 2.13 -11.86 -0.80
CA SER A 150 1.18 -10.78 -0.49
C SER A 150 0.89 -10.68 1.00
N ASP A 151 0.52 -9.48 1.43
CA ASP A 151 -0.25 -9.32 2.66
C ASP A 151 -1.62 -9.98 2.53
N SER A 152 -2.20 -10.45 3.64
CA SER A 152 -3.46 -11.16 3.65
C SER A 152 -4.68 -10.22 3.72
N SER A 153 -5.84 -10.80 3.46
CA SER A 153 -7.16 -10.23 3.68
C SER A 153 -8.16 -11.36 3.99
N ILE A 154 -9.32 -11.01 4.52
CA ILE A 154 -10.38 -11.99 4.80
C ILE A 154 -10.70 -12.82 3.53
N TYR A 155 -10.79 -12.17 2.37
CA TYR A 155 -11.11 -12.85 1.12
C TYR A 155 -9.97 -13.71 0.59
N ILE A 156 -8.71 -13.34 0.84
CA ILE A 156 -7.56 -14.19 0.52
C ILE A 156 -7.59 -15.47 1.35
N ASP A 157 -7.85 -15.34 2.64
CA ASP A 157 -7.88 -16.49 3.58
C ASP A 157 -9.02 -17.48 3.26
N GLU A 158 -10.10 -17.03 2.60
CA GLU A 158 -11.17 -17.89 2.10
C GLU A 158 -10.75 -18.70 0.85
N LEU A 159 -9.91 -18.14 -0.03
CA LEU A 159 -9.57 -18.71 -1.33
C LEU A 159 -8.22 -19.42 -1.35
N PHE A 160 -7.30 -18.98 -0.50
CA PHE A 160 -5.92 -19.42 -0.52
C PHE A 160 -5.49 -19.96 0.84
N THR A 161 -4.48 -20.80 0.84
CA THR A 161 -3.86 -21.33 2.05
C THR A 161 -2.38 -20.94 2.06
N ASP A 162 -1.95 -20.24 3.12
CA ASP A 162 -0.57 -19.81 3.30
C ASP A 162 0.41 -20.98 3.12
N ARG A 163 1.49 -20.74 2.41
CA ARG A 163 2.56 -21.70 2.07
C ARG A 163 2.11 -22.93 1.27
N GLN A 164 0.90 -22.95 0.73
CA GLN A 164 0.43 -23.99 -0.19
C GLN A 164 0.22 -23.45 -1.60
N ASN A 165 -0.55 -22.36 -1.73
CA ASN A 165 -0.87 -21.76 -3.01
C ASN A 165 -0.69 -20.24 -3.05
N ILE A 166 -0.30 -19.63 -1.92
CA ILE A 166 0.14 -18.25 -1.74
C ILE A 166 1.21 -18.20 -0.63
N ILE A 167 2.01 -17.12 -0.61
CA ILE A 167 2.98 -16.82 0.45
C ILE A 167 2.70 -15.42 0.97
#